data_e4a26a3470f519e7c2882c1fa2126aea
#
_entry.id   e4a26a3470f519e7c2882c1fa2126aea
#
_cell.length_a   1.000
_cell.length_b   1.000
_cell.length_c   1.000
_cell.angle_alpha   90.00
_cell.angle_beta   90.00
_cell.angle_gamma   90.00
#
_symmetry.space_group_name_H-M   'P 1'
#
loop_
_entity.id
_entity.type
_entity.pdbx_description
1 polymer ?
#
loop_
_entity_poly.entity_id
_entity_poly.type
_entity_poly.pdbx_seq_one_letter_code
_entity_poly.pdbx_strand_id
1 'polypeptide(L)'
;MSNEVGFNQQYLKLKMQYEFLKEQCANQLELYTHLVEVEGPNIKARYMMLVGQYEHQVFELKAEIARWKRRFTLRQAALNRGEKPNLVAIEVELDKEFAEYIEEVKKHIAEIKDASLLYHSAKLTEEESTALRYAYLNAVKRLHPDPLYK
;
A
#
# COMPACT_ATOMS: atom_id res chain seq x y z
N MET A 1 57.65 -5.44 -24.36
CA MET A 1 57.34 -4.37 -23.36
C MET A 1 56.04 -3.58 -23.61
N SER A 2 55.50 -3.49 -24.84
CA SER A 2 54.26 -2.71 -25.11
C SER A 2 52.97 -3.40 -24.70
N ASN A 3 52.91 -4.71 -24.52
CA ASN A 3 51.68 -5.45 -24.18
C ASN A 3 51.27 -5.33 -22.69
N GLU A 4 52.20 -5.19 -21.77
CA GLU A 4 51.90 -5.09 -20.33
C GLU A 4 51.27 -3.75 -19.97
N VAL A 5 51.70 -2.65 -20.58
CA VAL A 5 51.14 -1.31 -20.34
C VAL A 5 49.72 -1.20 -20.90
N GLY A 6 49.46 -1.79 -22.07
CA GLY A 6 48.14 -1.81 -22.69
C GLY A 6 47.11 -2.62 -21.88
N PHE A 7 47.54 -3.77 -21.34
CA PHE A 7 46.72 -4.63 -20.48
C PHE A 7 46.38 -3.94 -19.15
N ASN A 8 47.29 -3.21 -18.56
CA ASN A 8 47.07 -2.44 -17.34
C ASN A 8 46.07 -1.29 -17.56
N GLN A 9 46.15 -0.58 -18.70
CA GLN A 9 45.17 0.50 -19.03
C GLN A 9 43.77 -0.04 -19.26
N GLN A 10 43.62 -1.18 -19.93
CA GLN A 10 42.31 -1.82 -20.12
C GLN A 10 41.72 -2.28 -18.78
N TYR A 11 42.53 -2.89 -17.93
CA TYR A 11 42.11 -3.28 -16.58
C TYR A 11 41.63 -2.09 -15.75
N LEU A 12 42.37 -1.00 -15.73
CA LEU A 12 41.99 0.21 -15.01
C LEU A 12 40.67 0.80 -15.54
N LYS A 13 40.48 0.84 -16.86
CA LYS A 13 39.25 1.28 -17.48
C LYS A 13 38.05 0.40 -17.08
N LEU A 14 38.19 -0.91 -17.14
CA LEU A 14 37.15 -1.86 -16.74
C LEU A 14 36.84 -1.75 -15.25
N LYS A 15 37.85 -1.58 -14.42
CA LYS A 15 37.69 -1.38 -12.98
C LYS A 15 36.89 -0.10 -12.68
N MET A 16 37.22 1.01 -13.36
CA MET A 16 36.44 2.27 -13.21
C MET A 16 35.01 2.09 -13.67
N GLN A 17 34.77 1.41 -14.79
CA GLN A 17 33.40 1.13 -15.27
C GLN A 17 32.64 0.25 -14.28
N TYR A 18 33.28 -0.76 -13.73
CA TYR A 18 32.70 -1.64 -12.72
C TYR A 18 32.26 -0.85 -11.46
N GLU A 19 33.16 -0.05 -10.90
CA GLU A 19 32.84 0.76 -9.72
C GLU A 19 31.72 1.78 -10.01
N PHE A 20 31.75 2.40 -11.19
CA PHE A 20 30.66 3.30 -11.62
C PHE A 20 29.31 2.59 -11.72
N LEU A 21 29.26 1.42 -12.38
CA LEU A 21 28.04 0.63 -12.50
C LEU A 21 27.53 0.13 -11.15
N LYS A 22 28.44 -0.28 -10.28
CA LYS A 22 28.13 -0.69 -8.91
C LYS A 22 27.46 0.43 -8.13
N GLU A 23 27.98 1.66 -8.23
CA GLU A 23 27.39 2.82 -7.61
C GLU A 23 26.01 3.16 -8.20
N GLN A 24 25.88 3.08 -9.53
CA GLN A 24 24.58 3.26 -10.19
C GLN A 24 23.55 2.23 -9.73
N CYS A 25 23.90 0.96 -9.62
CA CYS A 25 23.02 -0.08 -9.11
C CYS A 25 22.59 0.19 -7.66
N ALA A 26 23.50 0.62 -6.79
CA ALA A 26 23.19 0.96 -5.41
C ALA A 26 22.20 2.13 -5.32
N ASN A 27 22.42 3.18 -6.14
CA ASN A 27 21.52 4.33 -6.18
C ASN A 27 20.13 3.97 -6.75
N GLN A 28 20.07 3.11 -7.76
CA GLN A 28 18.78 2.63 -8.29
C GLN A 28 18.01 1.77 -7.30
N LEU A 29 18.70 0.91 -6.56
CA LEU A 29 18.08 0.10 -5.52
C LEU A 29 17.55 0.97 -4.38
N GLU A 30 18.30 1.96 -3.95
CA GLU A 30 17.86 2.92 -2.95
C GLU A 30 16.62 3.69 -3.42
N LEU A 31 16.64 4.22 -4.65
CA LEU A 31 15.51 4.93 -5.22
C LEU A 31 14.25 4.03 -5.29
N TYR A 32 14.41 2.81 -5.76
CA TYR A 32 13.32 1.83 -5.81
C TYR A 32 12.74 1.57 -4.43
N THR A 33 13.61 1.28 -3.45
CA THR A 33 13.18 1.03 -2.07
C THR A 33 12.47 2.25 -1.48
N HIS A 34 12.99 3.46 -1.69
CA HIS A 34 12.36 4.69 -1.24
C HIS A 34 10.96 4.88 -1.86
N LEU A 35 10.83 4.66 -3.16
CA LEU A 35 9.54 4.78 -3.85
C LEU A 35 8.50 3.77 -3.33
N VAL A 36 8.91 2.53 -3.09
CA VAL A 36 8.00 1.45 -2.68
C VAL A 36 7.67 1.52 -1.19
N GLU A 37 8.66 1.77 -0.35
CA GLU A 37 8.52 1.67 1.12
C GLU A 37 8.12 3.00 1.77
N VAL A 38 8.39 4.13 1.13
CA VAL A 38 8.13 5.45 1.70
C VAL A 38 7.10 6.23 0.89
N GLU A 39 7.40 6.56 -0.36
CA GLU A 39 6.53 7.43 -1.16
C GLU A 39 5.19 6.79 -1.47
N GLY A 40 5.18 5.53 -1.89
CA GLY A 40 3.94 4.80 -2.21
C GLY A 40 2.96 4.76 -1.04
N PRO A 41 3.36 4.30 0.15
CA PRO A 41 2.52 4.33 1.35
C PRO A 41 2.06 5.75 1.73
N ASN A 42 2.91 6.76 1.64
CA ASN A 42 2.56 8.15 1.94
C ASN A 42 1.51 8.71 0.97
N ILE A 43 1.66 8.44 -0.34
CA ILE A 43 0.67 8.82 -1.36
C ILE A 43 -0.66 8.11 -1.10
N LYS A 44 -0.62 6.80 -0.80
CA LYS A 44 -1.82 6.02 -0.45
C LYS A 44 -2.50 6.59 0.80
N ALA A 45 -1.74 6.89 1.85
CA ALA A 45 -2.27 7.46 3.08
C ALA A 45 -2.95 8.81 2.82
N ARG A 46 -2.31 9.68 2.04
CA ARG A 46 -2.87 10.97 1.64
C ARG A 46 -4.16 10.80 0.82
N TYR A 47 -4.19 9.88 -0.13
CA TYR A 47 -5.39 9.56 -0.91
C TYR A 47 -6.53 9.09 -0.01
N MET A 48 -6.26 8.14 0.90
CA MET A 48 -7.27 7.62 1.83
C MET A 48 -7.84 8.70 2.73
N MET A 49 -7.03 9.68 3.15
CA MET A 49 -7.48 10.81 3.98
C MET A 49 -8.30 11.84 3.20
N LEU A 50 -7.98 12.08 1.93
CA LEU A 50 -8.63 13.11 1.14
C LEU A 50 -9.85 12.60 0.34
N VAL A 51 -9.81 11.37 -0.11
CA VAL A 51 -10.80 10.76 -1.01
C VAL A 51 -11.42 9.51 -0.42
N GLY A 52 -10.60 8.59 0.10
CA GLY A 52 -11.03 7.27 0.55
C GLY A 52 -12.13 7.29 1.61
N GLN A 53 -12.13 8.28 2.50
CA GLN A 53 -13.21 8.45 3.47
C GLN A 53 -14.57 8.75 2.80
N TYR A 54 -14.61 9.46 1.68
CA TYR A 54 -15.84 9.70 0.94
C TYR A 54 -16.27 8.47 0.14
N GLU A 55 -15.33 7.76 -0.43
CA GLU A 55 -15.59 6.46 -1.09
C GLU A 55 -16.19 5.46 -0.11
N HIS A 56 -15.66 5.41 1.11
CA HIS A 56 -16.20 4.61 2.19
C HIS A 56 -17.65 4.98 2.53
N GLN A 57 -17.95 6.29 2.72
CA GLN A 57 -19.33 6.75 2.97
C GLN A 57 -20.27 6.38 1.83
N VAL A 58 -19.83 6.52 0.58
CA VAL A 58 -20.63 6.12 -0.59
C VAL A 58 -20.88 4.61 -0.59
N PHE A 59 -19.89 3.80 -0.21
CA PHE A 59 -20.03 2.34 -0.10
C PHE A 59 -21.04 1.95 1.00
N GLU A 60 -20.93 2.53 2.20
CA GLU A 60 -21.89 2.32 3.30
C GLU A 60 -23.32 2.67 2.87
N LEU A 61 -23.51 3.84 2.29
CA LEU A 61 -24.84 4.29 1.85
C LEU A 61 -25.42 3.37 0.76
N LYS A 62 -24.60 2.87 -0.16
CA LYS A 62 -25.04 1.90 -1.16
C LYS A 62 -25.48 0.57 -0.53
N ALA A 63 -24.73 0.09 0.46
CA ALA A 63 -25.09 -1.13 1.21
C ALA A 63 -26.40 -0.95 1.99
N GLU A 64 -26.59 0.19 2.65
CA GLU A 64 -27.84 0.52 3.33
C GLU A 64 -29.02 0.57 2.36
N ILE A 65 -28.88 1.27 1.23
CA ILE A 65 -29.93 1.34 0.21
C ILE A 65 -30.29 -0.07 -0.30
N ALA A 66 -29.29 -0.90 -0.56
CA ALA A 66 -29.51 -2.27 -0.99
C ALA A 66 -30.27 -3.08 0.07
N ARG A 67 -29.88 -2.94 1.35
CA ARG A 67 -30.56 -3.58 2.48
C ARG A 67 -32.01 -3.11 2.62
N TRP A 68 -32.28 -1.80 2.47
CA TRP A 68 -33.64 -1.26 2.51
C TRP A 68 -34.50 -1.77 1.34
N LYS A 69 -33.97 -1.81 0.14
CA LYS A 69 -34.67 -2.38 -1.04
C LYS A 69 -35.02 -3.85 -0.80
N ARG A 70 -34.06 -4.63 -0.29
CA ARG A 70 -34.28 -6.05 0.00
C ARG A 70 -35.33 -6.27 1.09
N ARG A 71 -35.27 -5.49 2.16
CA ARG A 71 -36.31 -5.48 3.24
C ARG A 71 -37.70 -5.21 2.68
N PHE A 72 -37.81 -4.20 1.81
CA PHE A 72 -39.08 -3.89 1.16
C PHE A 72 -39.58 -5.08 0.32
N THR A 73 -38.72 -5.70 -0.48
CA THR A 73 -39.06 -6.86 -1.30
C THR A 73 -39.57 -8.03 -0.46
N LEU A 74 -38.89 -8.36 0.64
CA LEU A 74 -39.27 -9.44 1.54
C LEU A 74 -40.64 -9.18 2.20
N ARG A 75 -40.87 -7.93 2.66
CA ARG A 75 -42.19 -7.53 3.21
C ARG A 75 -43.31 -7.62 2.19
N GLN A 76 -43.05 -7.14 0.97
CA GLN A 76 -44.04 -7.17 -0.10
C GLN A 76 -44.35 -8.62 -0.52
N ALA A 77 -43.36 -9.48 -0.56
CA ALA A 77 -43.56 -10.90 -0.85
C ALA A 77 -44.46 -11.59 0.17
N ALA A 78 -44.31 -11.28 1.47
CA ALA A 78 -45.20 -11.80 2.51
C ALA A 78 -46.64 -11.28 2.34
N LEU A 79 -46.81 -10.00 2.08
CA LEU A 79 -48.15 -9.40 1.86
C LEU A 79 -48.84 -9.99 0.63
N ASN A 80 -48.08 -10.23 -0.47
CA ASN A 80 -48.61 -10.83 -1.67
C ASN A 80 -49.09 -12.30 -1.47
N ARG A 81 -48.55 -12.99 -0.46
CA ARG A 81 -49.01 -14.33 -0.02
C ARG A 81 -50.18 -14.26 0.95
N GLY A 82 -50.64 -13.08 1.32
CA GLY A 82 -51.68 -12.89 2.34
C GLY A 82 -51.19 -13.11 3.76
N GLU A 83 -49.88 -13.12 3.98
CA GLU A 83 -49.28 -13.34 5.30
C GLU A 83 -48.91 -12.01 5.99
N LYS A 84 -48.95 -11.98 7.31
CA LYS A 84 -48.42 -10.86 8.08
C LYS A 84 -46.89 -10.93 8.08
N PRO A 85 -46.13 -9.90 7.58
CA PRO A 85 -44.69 -9.92 7.54
C PRO A 85 -44.06 -10.15 8.93
N ASN A 86 -43.24 -11.15 9.10
CA ASN A 86 -42.44 -11.36 10.31
C ASN A 86 -41.16 -10.53 10.23
N LEU A 87 -41.16 -9.36 10.88
CA LEU A 87 -40.05 -8.42 10.84
C LEU A 87 -38.75 -9.00 11.41
N VAL A 88 -38.85 -9.83 12.47
CA VAL A 88 -37.67 -10.45 13.09
C VAL A 88 -37.00 -11.45 12.13
N ALA A 89 -37.81 -12.30 11.49
CA ALA A 89 -37.27 -13.26 10.52
C ALA A 89 -36.63 -12.55 9.32
N ILE A 90 -37.23 -11.46 8.85
CA ILE A 90 -36.68 -10.63 7.76
C ILE A 90 -35.34 -10.03 8.16
N GLU A 91 -35.18 -9.49 9.38
CA GLU A 91 -33.89 -8.93 9.82
C GLU A 91 -32.81 -10.00 9.94
N VAL A 92 -33.13 -11.20 10.46
CA VAL A 92 -32.17 -12.31 10.51
C VAL A 92 -31.72 -12.74 9.12
N GLU A 93 -32.62 -12.74 8.13
CA GLU A 93 -32.26 -13.04 6.75
C GLU A 93 -31.37 -11.96 6.13
N LEU A 94 -31.70 -10.68 6.37
CA LEU A 94 -30.90 -9.56 5.93
C LEU A 94 -29.50 -9.55 6.57
N ASP A 95 -29.36 -9.86 7.84
CA ASP A 95 -28.08 -9.95 8.52
C ASP A 95 -27.17 -11.02 7.91
N LYS A 96 -27.74 -12.13 7.48
CA LYS A 96 -27.00 -13.20 6.78
C LYS A 96 -26.61 -12.77 5.36
N GLU A 97 -27.55 -12.21 4.59
CA GLU A 97 -27.31 -11.80 3.21
C GLU A 97 -26.26 -10.65 3.13
N PHE A 98 -26.23 -9.75 4.12
CA PHE A 98 -25.34 -8.59 4.14
C PHE A 98 -24.10 -8.76 5.02
N ALA A 99 -23.85 -9.96 5.56
CA ALA A 99 -22.69 -10.22 6.42
C ALA A 99 -21.34 -9.86 5.74
N GLU A 100 -21.17 -10.22 4.47
CA GLU A 100 -19.96 -9.90 3.69
C GLU A 100 -19.76 -8.39 3.54
N TYR A 101 -20.83 -7.63 3.28
CA TYR A 101 -20.77 -6.17 3.20
C TYR A 101 -20.32 -5.54 4.54
N ILE A 102 -20.80 -6.07 5.66
CA ILE A 102 -20.42 -5.59 6.98
C ILE A 102 -18.94 -5.81 7.23
N GLU A 103 -18.39 -6.96 6.85
CA GLU A 103 -16.97 -7.25 6.99
C GLU A 103 -16.13 -6.35 6.06
N GLU A 104 -16.59 -6.08 4.86
CA GLU A 104 -15.91 -5.19 3.91
C GLU A 104 -15.88 -3.73 4.43
N VAL A 105 -17.00 -3.25 5.01
CA VAL A 105 -17.06 -1.94 5.69
C VAL A 105 -16.04 -1.86 6.81
N LYS A 106 -15.95 -2.87 7.68
CA LYS A 106 -14.97 -2.91 8.77
C LYS A 106 -13.53 -2.88 8.27
N LYS A 107 -13.24 -3.59 7.18
CA LYS A 107 -11.92 -3.58 6.54
C LYS A 107 -11.55 -2.18 6.03
N HIS A 108 -12.46 -1.51 5.34
CA HIS A 108 -12.26 -0.13 4.86
C HIS A 108 -12.01 0.86 6.02
N ILE A 109 -12.76 0.72 7.12
CA ILE A 109 -12.54 1.55 8.33
C ILE A 109 -11.13 1.33 8.89
N ALA A 110 -10.66 0.07 8.96
CA ALA A 110 -9.33 -0.24 9.42
C ALA A 110 -8.25 0.38 8.51
N GLU A 111 -8.41 0.25 7.19
CA GLU A 111 -7.48 0.85 6.21
C GLU A 111 -7.42 2.39 6.32
N ILE A 112 -8.55 3.07 6.53
CA ILE A 112 -8.59 4.53 6.75
C ILE A 112 -7.89 4.89 8.05
N LYS A 113 -8.08 4.10 9.12
CA LYS A 113 -7.43 4.33 10.41
C LYS A 113 -5.91 4.20 10.30
N ASP A 114 -5.42 3.15 9.64
CA ASP A 114 -3.99 2.93 9.42
C ASP A 114 -3.39 4.06 8.55
N ALA A 115 -4.09 4.47 7.50
CA ALA A 115 -3.72 5.60 6.68
C ALA A 115 -3.66 6.92 7.48
N SER A 116 -4.59 7.13 8.41
CA SER A 116 -4.60 8.30 9.29
C SER A 116 -3.38 8.33 10.22
N LEU A 117 -3.02 7.19 10.80
CA LEU A 117 -1.83 7.07 11.63
C LEU A 117 -0.56 7.40 10.85
N LEU A 118 -0.42 6.87 9.63
CA LEU A 118 0.72 7.17 8.77
C LEU A 118 0.76 8.64 8.34
N TYR A 119 -0.39 9.20 7.94
CA TYR A 119 -0.51 10.58 7.48
C TYR A 119 -0.12 11.61 8.57
N HIS A 120 -0.47 11.32 9.83
CA HIS A 120 -0.17 12.17 10.98
C HIS A 120 1.14 11.79 11.69
N SER A 121 1.86 10.77 11.23
CA SER A 121 3.16 10.43 11.79
C SER A 121 4.17 11.57 11.58
N ALA A 122 5.06 11.73 12.54
CA ALA A 122 6.14 12.72 12.45
C ALA A 122 7.03 12.40 11.23
N LYS A 123 7.21 13.38 10.35
CA LYS A 123 8.16 13.26 9.23
C LYS A 123 9.57 13.53 9.75
N LEU A 124 10.52 12.76 9.22
CA LEU A 124 11.94 13.02 9.45
C LEU A 124 12.31 14.41 8.93
N THR A 125 13.18 15.08 9.63
CA THR A 125 13.83 16.29 9.13
C THR A 125 14.72 15.96 7.93
N GLU A 126 15.09 16.95 7.14
CA GLU A 126 15.97 16.76 5.98
C GLU A 126 17.34 16.19 6.39
N GLU A 127 17.86 16.60 7.54
CA GLU A 127 19.11 16.10 8.11
C GLU A 127 18.99 14.62 8.54
N GLU A 128 17.94 14.26 9.25
CA GLU A 128 17.67 12.87 9.66
C GLU A 128 17.45 11.96 8.44
N SER A 129 16.71 12.43 7.45
CA SER A 129 16.47 11.71 6.19
C SER A 129 17.77 11.45 5.43
N THR A 130 18.66 12.46 5.35
CA THR A 130 19.97 12.34 4.72
C THR A 130 20.87 11.36 5.47
N ALA A 131 20.89 11.43 6.80
CA ALA A 131 21.68 10.52 7.65
C ALA A 131 21.18 9.07 7.51
N LEU A 132 19.87 8.86 7.51
CA LEU A 132 19.26 7.53 7.31
C LEU A 132 19.61 6.96 5.94
N ARG A 133 19.49 7.76 4.87
CA ARG A 133 19.87 7.38 3.52
C ARG A 133 21.33 6.94 3.43
N TYR A 134 22.23 7.71 4.03
CA TYR A 134 23.65 7.37 4.06
C TYR A 134 23.94 6.07 4.81
N ALA A 135 23.30 5.87 5.97
CA ALA A 135 23.41 4.64 6.74
C ALA A 135 22.88 3.42 5.96
N TYR A 136 21.72 3.57 5.27
CA TYR A 136 21.14 2.53 4.42
C TYR A 136 22.07 2.13 3.28
N LEU A 137 22.61 3.10 2.52
CA LEU A 137 23.55 2.83 1.43
C LEU A 137 24.82 2.13 1.90
N ASN A 138 25.33 2.51 3.06
CA ASN A 138 26.48 1.83 3.66
C ASN A 138 26.17 0.39 4.08
N ALA A 139 25.00 0.16 4.66
CA ALA A 139 24.54 -1.18 5.04
C ALA A 139 24.37 -2.07 3.81
N VAL A 140 23.72 -1.58 2.76
CA VAL A 140 23.52 -2.31 1.49
C VAL A 140 24.87 -2.69 0.88
N LYS A 141 25.82 -1.75 0.81
CA LYS A 141 27.16 -2.01 0.24
C LYS A 141 27.95 -3.09 1.00
N ARG A 142 27.68 -3.28 2.31
CA ARG A 142 28.38 -4.24 3.16
C ARG A 142 27.68 -5.59 3.28
N LEU A 143 26.36 -5.58 3.31
CA LEU A 143 25.54 -6.73 3.72
C LEU A 143 24.79 -7.39 2.56
N HIS A 144 24.72 -6.73 1.40
CA HIS A 144 24.00 -7.31 0.26
C HIS A 144 24.64 -8.65 -0.14
N PRO A 145 23.85 -9.74 -0.30
CA PRO A 145 24.34 -11.07 -0.60
C PRO A 145 24.96 -11.19 -1.99
N ASP A 146 24.68 -10.23 -2.86
CA ASP A 146 25.21 -10.21 -4.22
C ASP A 146 26.72 -9.93 -4.20
N PRO A 147 27.56 -10.77 -4.86
CA PRO A 147 29.01 -10.56 -4.95
C PRO A 147 29.41 -9.22 -5.59
N LEU A 148 28.50 -8.52 -6.24
CA LEU A 148 28.71 -7.17 -6.78
C LEU A 148 28.93 -6.11 -5.68
N TYR A 149 28.56 -6.39 -4.43
CA TYR A 149 28.70 -5.48 -3.30
C TYR A 149 29.82 -5.86 -2.32
N LYS A 150 30.55 -6.96 -2.55
CA LYS A 150 31.77 -7.31 -1.86
C LYS A 150 32.98 -6.84 -2.64
#